data_d4e29202ce16f97725e56841e94eafeb
#
_entry.id   d4e29202ce16f97725e56841e94eafeb
#
_cell.length_a   1.000
_cell.length_b   1.000
_cell.length_c   1.000
_cell.angle_alpha   90.00
_cell.angle_beta   90.00
_cell.angle_gamma   90.00
#
_symmetry.space_group_name_H-M   'P 1'
#
loop_
_entity.id
_entity.type
_entity.pdbx_description
1 polymer ?
#
loop_
_entity_poly.entity_id
_entity_poly.type
_entity_poly.pdbx_seq_one_letter_code
_entity_poly.pdbx_strand_id
1 'polypeptide(L)'
;MSGNSPQKILSASPLCLLVIALFWVCLQISSAYEVGAPIPPEEFGDDYYKVYGTPNLTLSLERSNVDQGEATSLFMTLTNRGRITSFQVNEEPGANKREEILAAEREQELEKLRTTAQDVSVEIVAENKSAIDIKRAVAFPGNIREGQTSGRLEFPIEVYKNTKPGLYKLYALVNYTYQRDVAVKGDEDHPESPDVFYWYDTLSQTIPVTLKVERKSSAQFAVLNISPAALWAGSKDNIVKITIKNVGGDTARDLVARLRPESGLYVSVDESPIPALVPGSEAELVYKLDVSKDAVPGKRYQLKILFEFSDSFRDDLTDSENAYISIEPQSSGLFWAGGLLIVIILAGVFVVLKKRGKI
;
A
#
# COMPACT_ATOMS: atom_id res chain seq x y z
N MET A 1 59.52 -25.47 -31.51
CA MET A 1 59.49 -26.18 -30.21
C MET A 1 58.20 -25.79 -29.51
N SER A 2 57.33 -26.76 -29.52
CA SER A 2 55.93 -26.69 -29.04
C SER A 2 55.92 -26.90 -27.53
N GLY A 3 55.21 -26.03 -26.79
CA GLY A 3 54.95 -26.18 -25.37
C GLY A 3 53.47 -26.23 -25.12
N ASN A 4 52.93 -27.45 -25.09
CA ASN A 4 51.55 -27.75 -24.64
C ASN A 4 51.45 -27.56 -23.13
N SER A 5 50.56 -26.72 -22.68
CA SER A 5 50.09 -26.67 -21.29
C SER A 5 48.84 -27.53 -21.16
N PRO A 6 48.67 -28.37 -20.12
CA PRO A 6 47.49 -29.22 -19.94
C PRO A 6 46.35 -28.40 -19.35
N GLN A 7 45.17 -28.44 -20.02
CA GLN A 7 43.89 -27.98 -19.47
C GLN A 7 43.51 -28.86 -18.28
N LYS A 8 43.36 -28.21 -17.10
CA LYS A 8 42.71 -28.83 -15.93
C LYS A 8 41.22 -29.01 -16.20
N ILE A 9 40.81 -30.23 -16.39
CA ILE A 9 39.41 -30.62 -16.37
C ILE A 9 38.93 -30.51 -14.92
N LEU A 10 38.10 -29.50 -14.63
CA LEU A 10 37.39 -29.44 -13.35
C LEU A 10 36.37 -30.58 -13.31
N SER A 11 36.67 -31.62 -12.52
CA SER A 11 35.69 -32.65 -12.19
C SER A 11 34.62 -32.04 -11.25
N ALA A 12 33.38 -31.84 -11.75
CA ALA A 12 32.29 -31.47 -10.91
C ALA A 12 32.04 -32.55 -9.85
N SER A 13 31.94 -32.15 -8.57
CA SER A 13 31.73 -33.08 -7.48
C SER A 13 30.37 -33.82 -7.68
N PRO A 14 30.28 -35.08 -7.28
CA PRO A 14 29.05 -35.89 -7.45
C PRO A 14 27.83 -35.22 -6.76
N LEU A 15 28.06 -34.36 -5.76
CA LEU A 15 27.04 -33.58 -5.09
C LEU A 15 26.42 -32.51 -6.02
N CYS A 16 27.21 -31.83 -6.87
CA CYS A 16 26.71 -30.87 -7.86
C CYS A 16 25.86 -31.54 -8.94
N LEU A 17 26.24 -32.73 -9.39
CA LEU A 17 25.46 -33.49 -10.36
C LEU A 17 24.13 -33.95 -9.78
N LEU A 18 24.07 -34.31 -8.49
CA LEU A 18 22.85 -34.71 -7.80
C LEU A 18 21.89 -33.54 -7.59
N VAL A 19 22.39 -32.35 -7.28
CA VAL A 19 21.58 -31.13 -7.17
C VAL A 19 21.01 -30.70 -8.52
N ILE A 20 21.82 -30.79 -9.59
CA ILE A 20 21.35 -30.49 -10.97
C ILE A 20 20.31 -31.50 -11.42
N ALA A 21 20.48 -32.80 -11.11
CA ALA A 21 19.50 -33.81 -11.43
C ALA A 21 18.17 -33.65 -10.68
N LEU A 22 18.24 -33.26 -9.38
CA LEU A 22 17.04 -32.92 -8.58
C LEU A 22 16.33 -31.65 -9.12
N PHE A 23 17.07 -30.65 -9.57
CA PHE A 23 16.49 -29.47 -10.18
C PHE A 23 15.83 -29.78 -11.54
N TRP A 24 16.40 -30.68 -12.32
CA TRP A 24 15.80 -31.16 -13.58
C TRP A 24 14.53 -32.00 -13.35
N VAL A 25 14.49 -32.80 -12.29
CA VAL A 25 13.28 -33.58 -11.92
C VAL A 25 12.19 -32.63 -11.40
N CYS A 26 12.52 -31.60 -10.64
CA CYS A 26 11.55 -30.59 -10.21
C CYS A 26 11.01 -29.74 -11.37
N LEU A 27 11.81 -29.49 -12.41
CA LEU A 27 11.33 -28.80 -13.62
C LEU A 27 10.39 -29.65 -14.49
N GLN A 28 10.43 -30.98 -14.35
CA GLN A 28 9.54 -31.85 -15.09
C GLN A 28 8.20 -32.14 -14.39
N ILE A 29 8.06 -31.72 -13.11
CA ILE A 29 6.80 -31.87 -12.36
C ILE A 29 5.85 -30.65 -12.58
N SER A 30 6.31 -29.60 -13.22
CA SER A 30 5.41 -28.64 -13.87
C SER A 30 4.97 -29.16 -15.25
N SER A 31 4.44 -30.39 -15.30
CA SER A 31 3.46 -30.71 -16.34
C SER A 31 2.33 -29.72 -16.11
N ALA A 32 2.31 -28.67 -16.94
CA ALA A 32 1.10 -27.91 -17.15
C ALA A 32 0.01 -28.97 -17.30
N TYR A 33 -0.95 -28.98 -16.39
CA TYR A 33 -2.23 -29.58 -16.67
C TYR A 33 -2.66 -28.86 -17.95
N GLU A 34 -2.50 -29.48 -19.10
CA GLU A 34 -3.24 -29.09 -20.28
C GLU A 34 -4.69 -29.23 -19.86
N VAL A 35 -5.26 -28.13 -19.43
CA VAL A 35 -6.71 -27.98 -19.41
C VAL A 35 -7.06 -28.27 -20.86
N GLY A 36 -7.61 -29.44 -21.11
CA GLY A 36 -8.03 -29.84 -22.45
C GLY A 36 -8.82 -28.71 -23.06
N ALA A 37 -8.64 -28.44 -24.33
CA ALA A 37 -9.41 -27.41 -25.00
C ALA A 37 -10.89 -27.61 -24.62
N PRO A 38 -11.60 -26.54 -24.21
CA PRO A 38 -12.99 -26.67 -23.77
C PRO A 38 -13.76 -27.34 -24.90
N ILE A 39 -14.50 -28.39 -24.56
CA ILE A 39 -15.32 -29.13 -25.53
C ILE A 39 -16.34 -28.13 -26.10
N PRO A 40 -16.48 -28.04 -27.44
CA PRO A 40 -17.43 -27.13 -28.04
C PRO A 40 -18.86 -27.40 -27.56
N PRO A 41 -19.72 -26.38 -27.41
CA PRO A 41 -21.11 -26.55 -27.01
C PRO A 41 -21.88 -27.56 -27.87
N GLU A 42 -21.63 -27.60 -29.15
CA GLU A 42 -22.26 -28.46 -30.13
C GLU A 42 -22.03 -29.96 -29.88
N GLU A 43 -21.04 -30.31 -29.06
CA GLU A 43 -20.81 -31.71 -28.66
C GLU A 43 -21.70 -32.20 -27.50
N PHE A 44 -22.36 -31.24 -26.78
CA PHE A 44 -23.21 -31.56 -25.64
C PHE A 44 -24.72 -31.43 -25.92
N GLY A 45 -25.10 -30.62 -26.88
CA GLY A 45 -26.49 -30.39 -27.22
C GLY A 45 -26.62 -29.62 -28.52
N ASP A 46 -27.84 -29.31 -28.89
CA ASP A 46 -28.10 -28.47 -30.03
C ASP A 46 -27.71 -27.02 -29.65
N ASP A 47 -27.04 -26.31 -30.58
CA ASP A 47 -26.63 -24.93 -30.46
C ASP A 47 -27.50 -24.07 -31.40
N TYR A 48 -28.69 -23.66 -30.89
CA TYR A 48 -29.69 -22.97 -31.69
C TYR A 48 -29.30 -21.54 -32.01
N TYR A 49 -28.53 -20.87 -31.10
CA TYR A 49 -28.18 -19.48 -31.25
C TYR A 49 -26.70 -19.20 -31.02
N LYS A 50 -26.08 -18.40 -31.90
CA LYS A 50 -24.75 -17.82 -31.71
C LYS A 50 -24.90 -16.34 -31.30
N VAL A 51 -24.52 -16.06 -30.07
CA VAL A 51 -24.63 -14.76 -29.46
C VAL A 51 -23.27 -14.17 -29.19
N TYR A 52 -23.08 -12.91 -29.51
CA TYR A 52 -21.83 -12.17 -29.33
C TYR A 52 -22.05 -10.96 -28.43
N GLY A 53 -21.11 -10.73 -27.56
CA GLY A 53 -21.14 -9.65 -26.59
C GLY A 53 -20.42 -10.07 -25.31
N THR A 54 -19.95 -9.10 -24.56
CA THR A 54 -19.30 -9.34 -23.27
C THR A 54 -19.72 -8.24 -22.29
N PRO A 55 -19.67 -8.50 -20.98
CA PRO A 55 -19.79 -7.43 -20.00
C PRO A 55 -18.70 -6.37 -20.22
N ASN A 56 -19.02 -5.13 -19.90
CA ASN A 56 -18.08 -4.01 -19.95
C ASN A 56 -18.32 -3.12 -18.73
N LEU A 57 -17.46 -3.22 -17.74
CA LEU A 57 -17.63 -2.50 -16.49
C LEU A 57 -16.95 -1.14 -16.54
N THR A 58 -17.68 -0.11 -16.16
CA THR A 58 -17.18 1.25 -15.99
C THR A 58 -17.30 1.66 -14.54
N LEU A 59 -16.32 2.39 -14.01
CA LEU A 59 -16.26 2.83 -12.63
C LEU A 59 -16.54 4.32 -12.50
N SER A 60 -17.34 4.68 -11.51
CA SER A 60 -17.60 6.07 -11.12
C SER A 60 -17.16 6.29 -9.68
N LEU A 61 -16.42 7.36 -9.43
CA LEU A 61 -15.98 7.81 -8.11
C LEU A 61 -16.89 8.94 -7.64
N GLU A 62 -17.43 8.87 -6.41
CA GLU A 62 -18.33 9.89 -5.87
C GLU A 62 -17.60 11.20 -5.55
N ARG A 63 -16.40 11.10 -4.95
CA ARG A 63 -15.57 12.24 -4.58
C ARG A 63 -14.14 12.01 -5.05
N SER A 64 -13.63 12.91 -5.85
CA SER A 64 -12.27 12.85 -6.41
C SER A 64 -11.26 13.74 -5.66
N ASN A 65 -11.68 14.53 -4.66
CA ASN A 65 -10.84 15.43 -3.91
C ASN A 65 -10.69 14.92 -2.47
N VAL A 66 -9.47 14.95 -1.93
CA VAL A 66 -9.16 14.61 -0.54
C VAL A 66 -8.10 15.56 -0.02
N ASP A 67 -8.07 15.80 1.28
CA ASP A 67 -7.09 16.67 1.89
C ASP A 67 -5.82 15.92 2.29
N GLN A 68 -4.70 16.64 2.37
CA GLN A 68 -3.48 16.13 2.99
C GLN A 68 -3.76 15.68 4.43
N GLY A 69 -3.26 14.49 4.81
CA GLY A 69 -3.45 13.93 6.15
C GLY A 69 -4.89 13.50 6.44
N GLU A 70 -5.78 13.48 5.44
CA GLU A 70 -7.16 13.01 5.60
C GLU A 70 -7.19 11.48 5.63
N ALA A 71 -7.87 10.93 6.65
CA ALA A 71 -8.31 9.55 6.66
C ALA A 71 -9.80 9.54 6.28
N THR A 72 -10.15 8.93 5.17
CA THR A 72 -11.50 8.97 4.60
C THR A 72 -11.80 7.68 3.84
N SER A 73 -13.03 7.54 3.33
CA SER A 73 -13.39 6.44 2.44
C SER A 73 -13.64 6.95 1.03
N LEU A 74 -13.06 6.27 0.04
CA LEU A 74 -13.45 6.43 -1.35
C LEU A 74 -14.68 5.57 -1.62
N PHE A 75 -15.71 6.21 -2.17
CA PHE A 75 -16.94 5.55 -2.56
C PHE A 75 -17.03 5.49 -4.07
N MET A 76 -17.25 4.28 -4.57
CA MET A 76 -17.27 3.98 -5.98
C MET A 76 -18.47 3.13 -6.35
N THR A 77 -18.89 3.20 -7.61
CA THR A 77 -19.90 2.32 -8.19
C THR A 77 -19.42 1.78 -9.52
N LEU A 78 -19.76 0.54 -9.83
CA LEU A 78 -19.53 -0.07 -11.13
C LEU A 78 -20.84 -0.11 -11.91
N THR A 79 -20.78 0.26 -13.18
CA THR A 79 -21.92 0.13 -14.10
C THR A 79 -21.55 -0.79 -15.23
N ASN A 80 -22.36 -1.79 -15.52
CA ASN A 80 -22.18 -2.67 -16.66
C ASN A 80 -22.80 -2.04 -17.91
N ARG A 81 -21.95 -1.66 -18.84
CA ARG A 81 -22.30 -1.10 -20.16
C ARG A 81 -22.12 -2.12 -21.29
N GLY A 82 -21.88 -3.37 -20.95
CA GLY A 82 -21.85 -4.47 -21.91
C GLY A 82 -23.20 -4.59 -22.59
N ARG A 83 -23.20 -5.11 -23.80
CA ARG A 83 -24.40 -5.38 -24.55
C ARG A 83 -24.16 -6.50 -25.55
N ILE A 84 -25.22 -7.18 -25.92
CA ILE A 84 -25.21 -8.12 -27.03
C ILE A 84 -24.97 -7.31 -28.32
N THR A 85 -23.99 -7.72 -29.09
CA THR A 85 -23.61 -7.08 -30.34
C THR A 85 -24.13 -7.79 -31.58
N SER A 86 -24.37 -9.10 -31.46
CA SER A 86 -25.00 -9.92 -32.51
C SER A 86 -25.74 -11.09 -31.88
N PHE A 87 -26.87 -11.43 -32.47
CA PHE A 87 -27.71 -12.56 -32.12
C PHE A 87 -28.09 -13.26 -33.42
N GLN A 88 -27.63 -14.48 -33.63
CA GLN A 88 -27.80 -15.22 -34.90
C GLN A 88 -28.45 -16.58 -34.62
N VAL A 89 -29.36 -16.97 -35.49
CA VAL A 89 -29.87 -18.35 -35.50
C VAL A 89 -28.80 -19.24 -36.14
N ASN A 90 -28.37 -20.25 -35.41
CA ASN A 90 -27.39 -21.21 -35.88
C ASN A 90 -28.07 -22.48 -36.39
N GLU A 91 -29.09 -22.96 -35.67
CA GLU A 91 -29.87 -24.11 -35.99
C GLU A 91 -31.37 -23.82 -35.75
N GLU A 92 -32.25 -24.36 -36.60
CA GLU A 92 -33.70 -24.23 -36.42
C GLU A 92 -34.24 -25.49 -35.75
N PRO A 93 -35.06 -25.38 -34.69
CA PRO A 93 -35.71 -26.54 -34.07
C PRO A 93 -36.68 -27.19 -35.03
N GLY A 94 -36.81 -28.51 -35.00
CA GLY A 94 -37.74 -29.23 -35.82
C GLY A 94 -39.19 -28.81 -35.58
N ALA A 95 -39.93 -28.44 -36.65
CA ALA A 95 -41.27 -27.82 -36.55
C ALA A 95 -42.33 -28.67 -35.76
N ASN A 96 -42.11 -29.96 -35.64
CA ASN A 96 -43.01 -30.90 -34.92
C ASN A 96 -42.36 -31.52 -33.68
N LYS A 97 -41.19 -31.04 -33.28
CA LYS A 97 -40.46 -31.55 -32.14
C LYS A 97 -40.54 -30.56 -30.97
N ARG A 98 -41.46 -30.86 -30.07
CA ARG A 98 -41.76 -29.97 -28.93
C ARG A 98 -40.53 -29.80 -28.03
N GLU A 99 -39.75 -30.87 -27.79
CA GLU A 99 -38.55 -30.89 -27.00
C GLU A 99 -37.48 -29.91 -27.55
N GLU A 100 -37.28 -29.89 -28.88
CA GLU A 100 -36.32 -28.96 -29.52
C GLU A 100 -36.81 -27.49 -29.50
N ILE A 101 -38.13 -27.27 -29.68
CA ILE A 101 -38.71 -25.92 -29.61
C ILE A 101 -38.54 -25.35 -28.21
N LEU A 102 -38.82 -26.10 -27.14
CA LEU A 102 -38.65 -25.66 -25.76
C LEU A 102 -37.18 -25.50 -25.40
N ALA A 103 -36.28 -26.34 -25.90
CA ALA A 103 -34.85 -26.21 -25.74
C ALA A 103 -34.33 -24.91 -26.37
N ALA A 104 -34.74 -24.59 -27.60
CA ALA A 104 -34.38 -23.36 -28.29
C ALA A 104 -34.91 -22.12 -27.58
N GLU A 105 -36.16 -22.15 -27.09
CA GLU A 105 -36.71 -21.04 -26.28
C GLU A 105 -35.90 -20.83 -24.99
N ARG A 106 -35.53 -21.93 -24.31
CA ARG A 106 -34.73 -21.88 -23.10
C ARG A 106 -33.33 -21.33 -23.34
N GLU A 107 -32.68 -21.77 -24.41
CA GLU A 107 -31.35 -21.27 -24.83
C GLU A 107 -31.41 -19.78 -25.13
N GLN A 108 -32.42 -19.34 -25.87
CA GLN A 108 -32.61 -17.91 -26.18
C GLN A 108 -32.71 -17.04 -24.91
N GLU A 109 -33.38 -17.53 -23.87
CA GLU A 109 -33.48 -16.82 -22.58
C GLU A 109 -32.12 -16.76 -21.87
N LEU A 110 -31.39 -17.86 -21.87
CA LEU A 110 -30.11 -17.97 -21.20
C LEU A 110 -29.01 -17.19 -21.91
N GLU A 111 -29.00 -17.18 -23.24
CA GLU A 111 -28.06 -16.40 -24.04
C GLU A 111 -28.19 -14.88 -23.82
N LYS A 112 -29.34 -14.37 -23.45
CA LYS A 112 -29.52 -12.97 -23.03
C LYS A 112 -28.74 -12.59 -21.78
N LEU A 113 -28.30 -13.58 -20.97
CA LEU A 113 -27.50 -13.34 -19.77
C LEU A 113 -25.99 -13.22 -20.04
N ARG A 114 -25.56 -13.47 -21.27
CA ARG A 114 -24.15 -13.44 -21.71
C ARG A 114 -23.41 -12.17 -21.28
N THR A 115 -24.07 -11.01 -21.25
CA THR A 115 -23.51 -9.73 -20.87
C THR A 115 -23.53 -9.46 -19.35
N THR A 116 -23.95 -10.42 -18.53
CA THR A 116 -23.91 -10.31 -17.08
C THR A 116 -22.51 -10.58 -16.56
N ALA A 117 -21.92 -9.61 -15.86
CA ALA A 117 -20.71 -9.83 -15.08
C ALA A 117 -21.05 -10.57 -13.79
N GLN A 118 -20.46 -11.74 -13.55
CA GLN A 118 -20.69 -12.59 -12.39
C GLN A 118 -19.45 -12.61 -11.50
N ASP A 119 -19.67 -12.83 -10.22
CA ASP A 119 -18.59 -12.93 -9.21
C ASP A 119 -17.57 -11.77 -9.29
N VAL A 120 -18.10 -10.55 -9.46
CA VAL A 120 -17.26 -9.36 -9.64
C VAL A 120 -16.44 -9.09 -8.39
N SER A 121 -15.15 -8.95 -8.56
CA SER A 121 -14.21 -8.46 -7.53
C SER A 121 -13.50 -7.20 -8.02
N VAL A 122 -13.30 -6.26 -7.11
CA VAL A 122 -12.61 -4.99 -7.37
C VAL A 122 -11.50 -4.83 -6.36
N GLU A 123 -10.28 -4.68 -6.85
CA GLU A 123 -9.11 -4.33 -6.03
C GLU A 123 -8.61 -2.95 -6.41
N ILE A 124 -8.41 -2.08 -5.41
CA ILE A 124 -7.84 -0.74 -5.62
C ILE A 124 -6.36 -0.76 -5.27
N VAL A 125 -5.54 -0.29 -6.20
CA VAL A 125 -4.09 -0.18 -6.03
C VAL A 125 -3.64 1.26 -6.26
N ALA A 126 -2.87 1.81 -5.33
CA ALA A 126 -2.25 3.11 -5.50
C ALA A 126 -0.95 3.00 -6.32
N GLU A 127 -0.77 3.86 -7.33
CA GLU A 127 0.49 3.98 -8.07
C GLU A 127 1.62 4.43 -7.13
N ASN A 128 1.33 5.35 -6.22
CA ASN A 128 2.27 5.84 -5.21
C ASN A 128 1.81 5.48 -3.79
N LYS A 129 2.29 4.35 -3.29
CA LYS A 129 2.00 3.85 -1.94
C LYS A 129 2.60 4.71 -0.81
N SER A 130 3.56 5.58 -1.10
CA SER A 130 4.13 6.50 -0.11
C SER A 130 3.30 7.78 0.05
N ALA A 131 2.29 7.99 -0.78
CA ALA A 131 1.38 9.12 -0.70
C ALA A 131 0.01 8.75 -0.14
N ILE A 132 -0.50 7.59 -0.52
CA ILE A 132 -1.85 7.11 -0.17
C ILE A 132 -1.76 5.66 0.29
N ASP A 133 -2.25 5.38 1.49
CA ASP A 133 -2.41 4.05 2.05
C ASP A 133 -3.86 3.60 1.92
N ILE A 134 -4.08 2.40 1.38
CA ILE A 134 -5.40 1.80 1.20
C ILE A 134 -5.58 0.73 2.28
N LYS A 135 -6.47 0.99 3.23
CA LYS A 135 -6.66 0.11 4.41
C LYS A 135 -7.41 -1.18 4.07
N ARG A 136 -8.37 -1.11 3.14
CA ARG A 136 -9.08 -2.26 2.58
C ARG A 136 -9.12 -2.09 1.07
N ALA A 137 -8.37 -2.94 0.38
CA ALA A 137 -8.17 -2.80 -1.07
C ALA A 137 -9.23 -3.53 -1.90
N VAL A 138 -9.96 -4.53 -1.35
CA VAL A 138 -10.83 -5.41 -2.12
C VAL A 138 -12.30 -5.28 -1.70
N ALA A 139 -13.19 -5.27 -2.69
CA ALA A 139 -14.65 -5.31 -2.52
C ALA A 139 -15.27 -6.29 -3.52
N PHE A 140 -16.43 -6.86 -3.15
CA PHE A 140 -17.16 -7.85 -3.93
C PHE A 140 -18.61 -7.36 -4.16
N PRO A 141 -18.90 -6.67 -5.28
CA PRO A 141 -20.24 -6.16 -5.58
C PRO A 141 -21.24 -7.25 -5.99
N GLY A 142 -20.80 -8.48 -6.23
CA GLY A 142 -21.65 -9.57 -6.72
C GLY A 142 -21.87 -9.49 -8.23
N ASN A 143 -23.03 -9.94 -8.70
CA ASN A 143 -23.36 -9.98 -10.13
C ASN A 143 -23.94 -8.63 -10.60
N ILE A 144 -23.50 -8.17 -11.77
CA ILE A 144 -23.97 -6.91 -12.37
C ILE A 144 -24.47 -7.20 -13.79
N ARG A 145 -25.79 -7.13 -13.97
CA ARG A 145 -26.43 -7.34 -15.28
C ARG A 145 -26.20 -6.15 -16.21
N GLU A 146 -26.45 -6.36 -17.50
CA GLU A 146 -26.47 -5.28 -18.49
C GLU A 146 -27.31 -4.09 -18.02
N GLY A 147 -26.75 -2.88 -18.13
CA GLY A 147 -27.41 -1.63 -17.71
C GLY A 147 -27.51 -1.40 -16.22
N GLN A 148 -27.16 -2.38 -15.37
CA GLN A 148 -27.20 -2.22 -13.92
C GLN A 148 -25.94 -1.55 -13.37
N THR A 149 -26.13 -0.88 -12.24
CA THR A 149 -25.06 -0.33 -11.42
C THR A 149 -24.97 -1.11 -10.11
N SER A 150 -23.76 -1.38 -9.65
CA SER A 150 -23.49 -2.03 -8.37
C SER A 150 -24.00 -1.20 -7.19
N GLY A 151 -24.08 -1.82 -6.02
CA GLY A 151 -24.12 -1.08 -4.77
C GLY A 151 -22.88 -0.20 -4.60
N ARG A 152 -22.93 0.68 -3.62
CA ARG A 152 -21.83 1.56 -3.22
C ARG A 152 -20.70 0.75 -2.61
N LEU A 153 -19.52 0.83 -3.23
CA LEU A 153 -18.29 0.17 -2.76
C LEU A 153 -17.48 1.16 -1.94
N GLU A 154 -16.99 0.73 -0.80
CA GLU A 154 -16.25 1.57 0.13
C GLU A 154 -14.81 1.08 0.26
N PHE A 155 -13.86 2.00 0.04
CA PHE A 155 -12.42 1.78 0.17
C PHE A 155 -11.83 2.80 1.14
N PRO A 156 -11.62 2.44 2.42
CA PRO A 156 -10.98 3.31 3.39
C PRO A 156 -9.52 3.57 3.00
N ILE A 157 -9.16 4.84 2.95
CA ILE A 157 -7.82 5.31 2.61
C ILE A 157 -7.30 6.29 3.66
N GLU A 158 -5.98 6.46 3.68
CA GLU A 158 -5.30 7.51 4.42
C GLU A 158 -4.30 8.21 3.51
N VAL A 159 -4.45 9.51 3.35
CA VAL A 159 -3.47 10.36 2.67
C VAL A 159 -2.45 10.82 3.69
N TYR A 160 -1.17 10.56 3.45
CA TYR A 160 -0.14 10.98 4.41
C TYR A 160 -0.02 12.51 4.50
N LYS A 161 0.28 13.02 5.69
CA LYS A 161 0.41 14.46 5.98
C LYS A 161 1.46 15.17 5.11
N ASN A 162 2.50 14.45 4.70
CA ASN A 162 3.59 14.97 3.87
C ASN A 162 3.36 14.80 2.36
N THR A 163 2.21 14.24 1.96
CA THR A 163 1.85 14.08 0.54
C THR A 163 1.73 15.45 -0.13
N LYS A 164 2.42 15.65 -1.24
CA LYS A 164 2.33 16.92 -1.98
C LYS A 164 0.95 17.08 -2.59
N PRO A 165 0.35 18.29 -2.58
CA PRO A 165 -0.87 18.53 -3.34
C PRO A 165 -0.67 18.25 -4.84
N GLY A 166 -1.65 17.60 -5.46
CA GLY A 166 -1.56 17.21 -6.86
C GLY A 166 -2.52 16.08 -7.24
N LEU A 167 -2.37 15.57 -8.45
CA LEU A 167 -3.15 14.45 -8.96
C LEU A 167 -2.39 13.14 -8.72
N TYR A 168 -3.10 12.17 -8.14
CA TYR A 168 -2.61 10.83 -7.86
C TYR A 168 -3.44 9.80 -8.60
N LYS A 169 -2.78 8.82 -9.20
CA LYS A 169 -3.45 7.74 -9.90
C LYS A 169 -3.61 6.54 -8.99
N LEU A 170 -4.81 6.02 -9.00
CA LEU A 170 -5.17 4.71 -8.48
C LEU A 170 -5.60 3.83 -9.65
N TYR A 171 -5.55 2.54 -9.50
CA TYR A 171 -6.03 1.58 -10.48
C TYR A 171 -7.03 0.66 -9.82
N ALA A 172 -8.22 0.56 -10.40
CA ALA A 172 -9.19 -0.45 -10.03
C ALA A 172 -8.96 -1.68 -10.92
N LEU A 173 -8.51 -2.76 -10.34
CA LEU A 173 -8.39 -4.07 -10.97
C LEU A 173 -9.72 -4.79 -10.77
N VAL A 174 -10.47 -4.95 -11.85
CA VAL A 174 -11.81 -5.56 -11.81
C VAL A 174 -11.76 -6.91 -12.50
N ASN A 175 -12.05 -7.97 -11.75
CA ASN A 175 -12.12 -9.33 -12.27
C ASN A 175 -13.55 -9.84 -12.16
N TYR A 176 -14.01 -10.56 -13.16
CA TYR A 176 -15.33 -11.16 -13.20
C TYR A 176 -15.39 -12.31 -14.18
N THR A 177 -16.36 -13.19 -13.99
CA THR A 177 -16.71 -14.22 -14.95
C THR A 177 -17.96 -13.83 -15.75
N TYR A 178 -18.15 -14.40 -16.91
CA TYR A 178 -19.38 -14.28 -17.67
C TYR A 178 -19.66 -15.57 -18.41
N GLN A 179 -20.93 -15.83 -18.69
CA GLN A 179 -21.35 -16.92 -19.54
C GLN A 179 -20.86 -16.65 -20.96
N ARG A 180 -19.89 -17.46 -21.42
CA ARG A 180 -19.39 -17.39 -22.79
C ARG A 180 -20.37 -17.97 -23.77
N ASP A 181 -21.05 -19.07 -23.35
CA ASP A 181 -21.93 -19.86 -24.20
C ASP A 181 -22.87 -20.72 -23.36
N VAL A 182 -23.96 -21.16 -23.96
CA VAL A 182 -24.87 -22.15 -23.41
C VAL A 182 -25.40 -23.03 -24.52
N ALA A 183 -25.50 -24.31 -24.28
CA ALA A 183 -26.20 -25.25 -25.15
C ALA A 183 -27.32 -25.95 -24.36
N VAL A 184 -28.43 -26.21 -25.03
CA VAL A 184 -29.59 -26.82 -24.42
C VAL A 184 -30.01 -28.03 -25.22
N LYS A 185 -30.04 -29.18 -24.54
CA LYS A 185 -30.47 -30.45 -25.14
C LYS A 185 -31.89 -30.76 -24.74
N GLY A 186 -32.79 -30.89 -25.71
CA GLY A 186 -34.16 -31.33 -25.50
C GLY A 186 -34.23 -32.77 -25.02
N ASP A 187 -35.24 -33.08 -24.20
CA ASP A 187 -35.57 -34.41 -23.73
C ASP A 187 -36.97 -34.78 -24.23
N GLU A 188 -37.08 -35.82 -25.04
CA GLU A 188 -38.36 -36.31 -25.61
C GLU A 188 -39.34 -36.76 -24.51
N ASP A 189 -38.82 -37.38 -23.45
CA ASP A 189 -39.64 -37.93 -22.34
C ASP A 189 -40.05 -36.81 -21.37
N HIS A 190 -39.22 -35.75 -21.24
CA HIS A 190 -39.46 -34.62 -20.33
C HIS A 190 -39.19 -33.28 -21.02
N PRO A 191 -39.98 -32.86 -22.02
CA PRO A 191 -39.72 -31.70 -22.85
C PRO A 191 -39.63 -30.38 -22.07
N GLU A 192 -40.28 -30.27 -20.90
CA GLU A 192 -40.27 -29.08 -20.04
C GLU A 192 -39.02 -28.94 -19.16
N SER A 193 -38.13 -29.97 -19.16
CA SER A 193 -36.92 -30.00 -18.33
C SER A 193 -35.70 -30.38 -19.16
N PRO A 194 -35.31 -29.57 -20.15
CA PRO A 194 -34.15 -29.83 -20.96
C PRO A 194 -32.84 -29.76 -20.17
N ASP A 195 -31.83 -30.50 -20.60
CA ASP A 195 -30.50 -30.41 -20.05
C ASP A 195 -29.81 -29.12 -20.51
N VAL A 196 -29.15 -28.42 -19.59
CA VAL A 196 -28.48 -27.14 -19.87
C VAL A 196 -27.00 -27.24 -19.56
N PHE A 197 -26.17 -26.84 -20.51
CA PHE A 197 -24.72 -26.81 -20.39
C PHE A 197 -24.22 -25.39 -20.51
N TYR A 198 -23.31 -24.98 -19.61
CA TYR A 198 -22.78 -23.62 -19.54
C TYR A 198 -21.27 -23.60 -19.72
N TRP A 199 -20.79 -22.61 -20.45
CA TRP A 199 -19.36 -22.28 -20.56
C TRP A 199 -19.12 -20.88 -20.04
N TYR A 200 -18.13 -20.73 -19.17
CA TYR A 200 -17.77 -19.47 -18.56
C TYR A 200 -16.35 -19.07 -18.91
N ASP A 201 -16.14 -17.79 -19.15
CA ASP A 201 -14.82 -17.19 -19.29
C ASP A 201 -14.61 -16.12 -18.21
N THR A 202 -13.34 -15.83 -17.88
CA THR A 202 -12.95 -14.80 -16.92
C THR A 202 -12.35 -13.62 -17.67
N LEU A 203 -12.78 -12.42 -17.30
CA LEU A 203 -12.24 -11.17 -17.80
C LEU A 203 -11.65 -10.32 -16.68
N SER A 204 -10.58 -9.59 -17.02
CA SER A 204 -9.91 -8.64 -16.15
C SER A 204 -9.84 -7.29 -16.83
N GLN A 205 -10.23 -6.24 -16.11
CA GLN A 205 -10.15 -4.86 -16.57
C GLN A 205 -9.35 -4.02 -15.57
N THR A 206 -8.46 -3.16 -16.07
CA THR A 206 -7.77 -2.15 -15.26
C THR A 206 -8.34 -0.78 -15.57
N ILE A 207 -9.01 -0.18 -14.59
CA ILE A 207 -9.69 1.11 -14.75
C ILE A 207 -8.90 2.16 -13.97
N PRO A 208 -8.33 3.19 -14.63
CA PRO A 208 -7.63 4.27 -13.95
C PRO A 208 -8.61 5.18 -13.20
N VAL A 209 -8.25 5.53 -11.98
CA VAL A 209 -8.99 6.45 -11.09
C VAL A 209 -8.05 7.58 -10.72
N THR A 210 -8.48 8.82 -10.90
CA THR A 210 -7.69 9.99 -10.52
C THR A 210 -8.23 10.58 -9.23
N LEU A 211 -7.34 10.74 -8.24
CA LEU A 211 -7.62 11.39 -6.98
C LEU A 211 -6.82 12.68 -6.88
N LYS A 212 -7.47 13.79 -6.56
CA LYS A 212 -6.83 15.08 -6.34
C LYS A 212 -6.58 15.25 -4.84
N VAL A 213 -5.31 15.30 -4.44
CA VAL A 213 -4.93 15.66 -3.08
C VAL A 213 -4.81 17.18 -3.01
N GLU A 214 -5.57 17.78 -2.13
CA GLU A 214 -5.56 19.23 -1.88
C GLU A 214 -4.82 19.53 -0.59
N ARG A 215 -4.32 20.75 -0.48
CA ARG A 215 -3.76 21.23 0.78
C ARG A 215 -4.90 21.36 1.78
N LYS A 216 -4.71 20.83 2.99
CA LYS A 216 -5.71 20.94 4.05
C LYS A 216 -6.07 22.41 4.29
N SER A 217 -7.35 22.70 4.38
CA SER A 217 -7.87 24.07 4.55
C SER A 217 -7.61 24.67 5.92
N SER A 218 -7.10 23.91 6.90
CA SER A 218 -6.62 24.39 8.21
C SER A 218 -5.10 24.33 8.28
N ALA A 219 -4.50 25.01 9.26
CA ALA A 219 -3.10 24.81 9.61
C ALA A 219 -2.87 23.35 10.05
N GLN A 220 -1.74 22.78 9.69
CA GLN A 220 -1.29 21.45 10.06
C GLN A 220 0.22 21.46 10.16
N PHE A 221 0.77 20.75 11.13
CA PHE A 221 2.20 20.83 11.41
C PHE A 221 2.91 19.53 11.06
N ALA A 222 4.18 19.66 10.69
CA ALA A 222 5.10 18.53 10.54
C ALA A 222 6.42 18.88 11.22
N VAL A 223 6.99 17.95 11.96
CA VAL A 223 8.33 18.08 12.52
C VAL A 223 9.35 17.76 11.44
N LEU A 224 10.27 18.70 11.18
CA LEU A 224 11.33 18.55 10.18
C LEU A 224 12.64 18.08 10.80
N ASN A 225 13.01 18.66 11.96
CA ASN A 225 14.29 18.40 12.59
C ASN A 225 14.22 18.60 14.10
N ILE A 226 15.13 17.96 14.83
CA ILE A 226 15.41 18.18 16.25
C ILE A 226 16.90 18.36 16.47
N SER A 227 17.28 19.34 17.26
CA SER A 227 18.68 19.65 17.58
C SER A 227 18.84 20.01 19.06
N PRO A 228 19.75 19.35 19.81
CA PRO A 228 20.55 18.20 19.39
C PRO A 228 19.69 16.95 19.22
N ALA A 229 20.12 16.02 18.36
CA ALA A 229 19.44 14.75 18.12
C ALA A 229 19.64 13.75 19.27
N ALA A 230 20.61 14.01 20.15
CA ALA A 230 20.90 13.18 21.30
C ALA A 230 21.29 14.02 22.54
N LEU A 231 20.95 13.52 23.72
CA LEU A 231 21.32 14.07 25.02
C LEU A 231 22.01 12.99 25.86
N TRP A 232 22.66 13.38 26.96
CA TRP A 232 23.29 12.42 27.88
C TRP A 232 22.41 12.15 29.11
N ALA A 233 22.43 10.93 29.60
CA ALA A 233 21.77 10.57 30.84
C ALA A 233 22.27 11.45 32.01
N GLY A 234 21.35 12.01 32.79
CA GLY A 234 21.62 12.91 33.92
C GLY A 234 22.00 14.33 33.54
N SER A 235 21.99 14.70 32.24
CA SER A 235 22.22 16.08 31.82
C SER A 235 21.04 16.99 32.19
N LYS A 236 21.33 18.25 32.49
CA LYS A 236 20.36 19.28 32.89
C LYS A 236 20.45 20.48 31.99
N ASP A 237 19.37 21.27 31.99
CA ASP A 237 19.28 22.56 31.32
C ASP A 237 19.59 22.48 29.81
N ASN A 238 19.29 21.32 29.16
CA ASN A 238 19.54 21.13 27.74
C ASN A 238 18.55 21.94 26.91
N ILE A 239 19.07 22.81 26.06
CA ILE A 239 18.26 23.53 25.09
C ILE A 239 18.03 22.62 23.90
N VAL A 240 16.77 22.28 23.64
CA VAL A 240 16.33 21.48 22.51
C VAL A 240 15.51 22.34 21.57
N LYS A 241 15.93 22.38 20.33
CA LYS A 241 15.28 23.10 19.24
C LYS A 241 14.59 22.12 18.32
N ILE A 242 13.31 22.35 18.04
CA ILE A 242 12.52 21.52 17.13
C ILE A 242 12.03 22.41 16.00
N THR A 243 12.44 22.09 14.77
CA THR A 243 11.96 22.81 13.59
C THR A 243 10.65 22.19 13.13
N ILE A 244 9.62 23.00 13.07
CA ILE A 244 8.31 22.63 12.53
C ILE A 244 8.01 23.39 11.25
N LYS A 245 7.10 22.83 10.43
CA LYS A 245 6.59 23.45 9.23
C LYS A 245 5.07 23.40 9.21
N ASN A 246 4.43 24.49 8.82
CA ASN A 246 3.01 24.46 8.50
C ASN A 246 2.81 23.84 7.11
N VAL A 247 2.34 22.59 7.06
CA VAL A 247 2.04 21.85 5.83
C VAL A 247 0.56 21.95 5.44
N GLY A 248 -0.24 22.64 6.26
CA GLY A 248 -1.65 22.89 6.02
C GLY A 248 -1.93 23.98 4.98
N GLY A 249 -3.21 24.28 4.80
CA GLY A 249 -3.70 25.24 3.81
C GLY A 249 -3.94 26.66 4.37
N ASP A 250 -3.94 26.84 5.69
CA ASP A 250 -4.20 28.12 6.33
C ASP A 250 -3.10 28.51 7.32
N THR A 251 -3.09 29.78 7.70
CA THR A 251 -2.15 30.33 8.68
C THR A 251 -2.58 29.92 10.09
N ALA A 252 -1.67 29.32 10.86
CA ALA A 252 -1.85 29.20 12.30
C ALA A 252 -1.56 30.57 12.95
N ARG A 253 -2.49 31.06 13.71
CA ARG A 253 -2.37 32.30 14.52
C ARG A 253 -2.37 31.97 15.99
N ASP A 254 -1.67 32.73 16.77
CA ASP A 254 -1.56 32.56 18.22
C ASP A 254 -1.16 31.13 18.60
N LEU A 255 -0.25 30.56 17.80
CA LEU A 255 0.19 29.19 17.96
C LEU A 255 1.02 29.03 19.23
N VAL A 256 0.56 28.16 20.13
CA VAL A 256 1.30 27.71 21.30
C VAL A 256 1.63 26.24 21.15
N ALA A 257 2.93 25.95 21.13
CA ALA A 257 3.40 24.56 21.04
C ALA A 257 3.89 24.09 22.41
N ARG A 258 3.21 23.09 23.00
CA ARG A 258 3.51 22.52 24.32
C ARG A 258 4.20 21.17 24.19
N LEU A 259 5.34 21.01 24.86
CA LEU A 259 6.09 19.77 24.86
C LEU A 259 5.66 18.87 26.02
N ARG A 260 5.35 17.61 25.71
CA ARG A 260 5.06 16.53 26.66
C ARG A 260 6.02 15.37 26.42
N PRO A 261 7.12 15.31 27.18
CA PRO A 261 8.11 14.27 27.04
C PRO A 261 7.65 12.95 27.66
N GLU A 262 8.21 11.84 27.15
CA GLU A 262 8.08 10.51 27.76
C GLU A 262 8.76 10.47 29.14
N SER A 263 8.30 9.55 30.03
CA SER A 263 8.89 9.35 31.36
C SER A 263 10.39 9.12 31.29
N GLY A 264 11.13 9.82 32.13
CA GLY A 264 12.60 9.85 32.13
C GLY A 264 13.17 11.14 31.54
N LEU A 265 12.35 11.98 30.93
CA LEU A 265 12.68 13.34 30.54
C LEU A 265 11.75 14.32 31.26
N TYR A 266 12.28 15.45 31.66
CA TYR A 266 11.54 16.53 32.33
C TYR A 266 11.71 17.83 31.55
N VAL A 267 10.66 18.60 31.42
CA VAL A 267 10.68 19.88 30.73
C VAL A 267 10.51 21.00 31.73
N SER A 268 11.44 21.98 31.71
CA SER A 268 11.39 23.14 32.56
C SER A 268 10.72 24.34 31.88
N VAL A 269 10.87 24.45 30.57
CA VAL A 269 10.17 25.39 29.69
C VAL A 269 9.46 24.54 28.64
N ASP A 270 8.16 24.37 28.78
CA ASP A 270 7.34 23.48 28.00
C ASP A 270 6.52 24.16 26.89
N GLU A 271 6.49 25.49 26.87
CA GLU A 271 5.73 26.28 25.88
C GLU A 271 6.64 27.07 24.96
N SER A 272 6.30 27.08 23.68
CA SER A 272 6.96 27.88 22.66
C SER A 272 5.88 28.62 21.85
N PRO A 273 5.62 29.91 22.12
CA PRO A 273 4.63 30.70 21.41
C PRO A 273 5.17 31.18 20.05
N ILE A 274 4.33 31.12 19.02
CA ILE A 274 4.59 31.66 17.68
C ILE A 274 3.38 32.50 17.27
N PRO A 275 3.52 33.80 17.06
CA PRO A 275 2.38 34.70 16.76
C PRO A 275 1.62 34.27 15.49
N ALA A 276 2.33 33.85 14.44
CA ALA A 276 1.72 33.35 13.22
C ALA A 276 2.68 32.45 12.45
N LEU A 277 2.16 31.36 11.86
CA LEU A 277 2.91 30.49 10.98
C LEU A 277 2.12 30.24 9.69
N VAL A 278 2.53 30.91 8.61
CA VAL A 278 1.82 30.83 7.32
C VAL A 278 2.07 29.51 6.62
N PRO A 279 1.18 29.07 5.69
CA PRO A 279 1.36 27.86 4.92
C PRO A 279 2.73 27.76 4.25
N GLY A 280 3.41 26.64 4.42
CA GLY A 280 4.72 26.37 3.85
C GLY A 280 5.91 26.95 4.62
N SER A 281 5.68 27.81 5.63
CA SER A 281 6.74 28.38 6.45
C SER A 281 7.18 27.46 7.58
N GLU A 282 8.40 27.68 8.04
CA GLU A 282 9.05 26.94 9.12
C GLU A 282 9.24 27.84 10.35
N ALA A 283 9.22 27.23 11.53
CA ALA A 283 9.51 27.90 12.80
C ALA A 283 10.32 26.99 13.70
N GLU A 284 11.13 27.59 14.58
CA GLU A 284 11.92 26.89 15.57
C GLU A 284 11.23 26.99 16.94
N LEU A 285 10.86 25.84 17.50
CA LEU A 285 10.39 25.71 18.88
C LEU A 285 11.58 25.50 19.78
N VAL A 286 11.64 26.22 20.90
CA VAL A 286 12.76 26.13 21.85
C VAL A 286 12.24 25.63 23.19
N TYR A 287 12.80 24.55 23.66
CA TYR A 287 12.45 23.95 24.95
C TYR A 287 13.67 23.71 25.82
N LYS A 288 13.46 23.61 27.13
CA LYS A 288 14.50 23.32 28.10
C LYS A 288 14.21 22.01 28.80
N LEU A 289 15.07 21.01 28.57
CA LEU A 289 14.90 19.63 29.02
C LEU A 289 15.98 19.19 29.99
N ASP A 290 15.56 18.47 31.01
CA ASP A 290 16.41 17.71 31.92
C ASP A 290 16.25 16.21 31.65
N VAL A 291 17.34 15.48 31.65
CA VAL A 291 17.37 14.04 31.47
C VAL A 291 17.58 13.36 32.82
N SER A 292 16.73 12.39 33.16
CA SER A 292 16.92 11.57 34.37
C SER A 292 18.27 10.85 34.32
N LYS A 293 18.86 10.63 35.49
CA LYS A 293 20.05 9.77 35.62
C LYS A 293 19.74 8.29 35.28
N ASP A 294 18.48 7.91 35.45
CA ASP A 294 17.96 6.57 35.16
C ASP A 294 17.46 6.42 33.73
N ALA A 295 17.61 7.47 32.90
CA ALA A 295 17.28 7.38 31.49
C ALA A 295 18.20 6.36 30.79
N VAL A 296 17.59 5.47 30.01
CA VAL A 296 18.28 4.32 29.40
C VAL A 296 19.12 4.77 28.20
N PRO A 297 20.44 4.64 28.23
CA PRO A 297 21.29 4.94 27.08
C PRO A 297 20.97 4.04 25.89
N GLY A 298 20.97 4.59 24.67
CA GLY A 298 20.59 3.92 23.42
C GLY A 298 19.10 3.91 23.14
N LYS A 299 18.24 4.25 24.12
CA LYS A 299 16.80 4.38 23.89
C LYS A 299 16.47 5.71 23.20
N ARG A 300 15.50 5.66 22.29
CA ARG A 300 14.85 6.84 21.70
C ARG A 300 13.60 7.16 22.52
N TYR A 301 13.54 8.38 23.05
CA TYR A 301 12.42 8.88 23.82
C TYR A 301 11.51 9.75 22.95
N GLN A 302 10.21 9.56 23.14
CA GLN A 302 9.20 10.33 22.44
C GLN A 302 8.99 11.69 23.10
N LEU A 303 8.91 12.71 22.27
CA LEU A 303 8.55 14.08 22.63
C LEU A 303 7.25 14.41 21.90
N LYS A 304 6.11 14.34 22.59
CA LYS A 304 4.82 14.71 22.03
C LYS A 304 4.67 16.24 22.10
N ILE A 305 4.44 16.87 20.96
CA ILE A 305 4.19 18.30 20.85
C ILE A 305 2.70 18.49 20.64
N LEU A 306 2.06 19.26 21.51
CA LEU A 306 0.66 19.65 21.41
C LEU A 306 0.62 21.08 20.88
N PHE A 307 -0.13 21.31 19.82
CA PHE A 307 -0.34 22.61 19.20
C PHE A 307 -1.72 23.12 19.54
N GLU A 308 -1.83 24.33 20.03
CA GLU A 308 -3.05 25.09 20.23
C GLU A 308 -2.95 26.34 19.36
N PHE A 309 -3.92 26.63 18.51
CA PHE A 309 -3.87 27.71 17.53
C PHE A 309 -5.25 28.10 17.03
N SER A 310 -5.34 29.25 16.38
CA SER A 310 -6.51 29.70 15.62
C SER A 310 -6.19 29.72 14.12
N ASP A 311 -7.15 29.49 13.26
CA ASP A 311 -7.04 29.70 11.81
C ASP A 311 -7.89 30.90 11.34
N SER A 312 -8.10 31.03 10.03
CA SER A 312 -8.88 32.16 9.49
C SER A 312 -10.37 32.08 9.82
N PHE A 313 -10.87 30.95 10.29
CA PHE A 313 -12.30 30.70 10.48
C PHE A 313 -12.66 30.15 11.86
N ARG A 314 -11.69 29.64 12.63
CA ARG A 314 -11.94 28.91 13.87
C ARG A 314 -10.88 29.24 14.91
N ASP A 315 -11.31 29.29 16.14
CA ASP A 315 -10.45 29.44 17.32
C ASP A 315 -10.31 28.07 18.03
N ASP A 316 -9.38 28.02 18.98
CA ASP A 316 -9.13 26.86 19.86
C ASP A 316 -8.91 25.52 19.12
N LEU A 317 -8.25 25.59 17.98
CA LEU A 317 -7.86 24.38 17.24
C LEU A 317 -6.69 23.70 17.91
N THR A 318 -6.67 22.37 17.84
CA THR A 318 -5.58 21.56 18.39
C THR A 318 -5.04 20.60 17.32
N ASP A 319 -3.73 20.40 17.34
CA ASP A 319 -3.03 19.34 16.57
C ASP A 319 -1.92 18.77 17.44
N SER A 320 -1.35 17.63 17.05
CA SER A 320 -0.22 17.05 17.78
C SER A 320 0.74 16.30 16.86
N GLU A 321 2.03 16.45 17.14
CA GLU A 321 3.10 15.75 16.43
C GLU A 321 4.08 15.12 17.41
N ASN A 322 4.85 14.14 16.93
CA ASN A 322 5.86 13.46 17.71
C ASN A 322 7.25 13.72 17.15
N ALA A 323 8.16 14.11 18.03
CA ALA A 323 9.59 14.12 17.78
C ALA A 323 10.26 13.02 18.61
N TYR A 324 11.49 12.66 18.28
CA TYR A 324 12.24 11.64 19.00
C TYR A 324 13.66 12.10 19.26
N ILE A 325 14.12 11.92 20.50
CA ILE A 325 15.49 12.23 20.91
C ILE A 325 16.17 10.99 21.47
N SER A 326 17.43 10.77 21.14
CA SER A 326 18.21 9.64 21.64
C SER A 326 18.92 10.01 22.93
N ILE A 327 19.06 9.07 23.86
CA ILE A 327 19.88 9.26 25.04
C ILE A 327 21.18 8.49 24.85
N GLU A 328 22.31 9.19 24.96
CA GLU A 328 23.64 8.61 24.90
C GLU A 328 24.19 8.34 26.30
N PRO A 329 25.08 7.36 26.45
CA PRO A 329 25.78 7.16 27.71
C PRO A 329 26.66 8.38 27.96
N GLN A 330 26.69 8.83 29.22
CA GLN A 330 27.61 9.89 29.64
C GLN A 330 29.05 9.43 29.35
N SER A 331 29.70 10.09 28.40
CA SER A 331 31.12 9.82 28.14
C SER A 331 31.90 10.23 29.37
N SER A 332 32.28 9.27 30.18
CA SER A 332 33.15 9.55 31.30
C SER A 332 34.49 9.99 30.74
N GLY A 333 34.76 11.29 30.79
CA GLY A 333 36.06 11.88 30.42
C GLY A 333 37.26 11.34 31.20
N LEU A 334 36.99 10.40 32.14
CA LEU A 334 37.97 9.70 32.91
C LEU A 334 38.95 8.87 32.06
N PHE A 335 38.52 8.36 30.89
CA PHE A 335 39.40 7.58 30.01
C PHE A 335 40.52 8.42 29.41
N TRP A 336 40.23 9.68 29.08
CA TRP A 336 41.27 10.59 28.53
C TRP A 336 42.21 11.08 29.64
N ALA A 337 41.68 11.35 30.85
CA ALA A 337 42.51 11.73 32.00
C ALA A 337 43.41 10.56 32.44
N GLY A 338 42.87 9.31 32.47
CA GLY A 338 43.66 8.11 32.78
C GLY A 338 44.75 7.84 31.73
N GLY A 339 44.42 8.00 30.44
CA GLY A 339 45.40 7.85 29.35
C GLY A 339 46.54 8.87 29.42
N LEU A 340 46.23 10.14 29.72
CA LEU A 340 47.20 11.21 29.87
C LEU A 340 48.11 11.01 31.09
N LEU A 341 47.55 10.51 32.19
CA LEU A 341 48.29 10.19 33.40
C LEU A 341 49.27 9.01 33.20
N ILE A 342 48.85 7.98 32.47
CA ILE A 342 49.72 6.86 32.08
C ILE A 342 50.86 7.37 31.19
N VAL A 343 50.62 8.23 30.21
CA VAL A 343 51.64 8.81 29.35
C VAL A 343 52.66 9.64 30.15
N ILE A 344 52.17 10.45 31.12
CA ILE A 344 53.05 11.23 32.02
C ILE A 344 53.90 10.33 32.88
N ILE A 345 53.33 9.26 33.44
CA ILE A 345 54.08 8.28 34.28
C ILE A 345 55.17 7.59 33.42
N LEU A 346 54.79 7.14 32.21
CA LEU A 346 55.75 6.46 31.31
C LEU A 346 56.88 7.41 30.90
N ALA A 347 56.57 8.68 30.59
CA ALA A 347 57.56 9.70 30.28
C ALA A 347 58.49 9.98 31.50
N GLY A 348 57.92 10.06 32.69
CA GLY A 348 58.68 10.20 33.94
C GLY A 348 59.63 9.04 34.20
N VAL A 349 59.15 7.81 34.05
CA VAL A 349 59.96 6.60 34.15
C VAL A 349 61.08 6.58 33.12
N PHE A 350 60.80 6.96 31.88
CA PHE A 350 61.79 7.02 30.81
C PHE A 350 62.91 8.05 31.10
N VAL A 351 62.55 9.21 31.62
CA VAL A 351 63.54 10.25 32.02
C VAL A 351 64.40 9.76 33.19
N VAL A 352 63.82 9.06 34.18
CA VAL A 352 64.58 8.52 35.31
C VAL A 352 65.50 7.38 34.89
N LEU A 353 65.07 6.50 33.98
CA LEU A 353 65.88 5.42 33.45
C LEU A 353 67.04 5.96 32.58
N LYS A 354 66.80 6.97 31.78
CA LYS A 354 67.84 7.67 30.98
C LYS A 354 68.88 8.37 31.88
N LYS A 355 68.45 9.00 32.99
CA LYS A 355 69.34 9.63 33.96
C LYS A 355 70.18 8.59 34.76
N ARG A 356 69.69 7.35 34.89
CA ARG A 356 70.45 6.27 35.58
C ARG A 356 71.33 5.44 34.66
N GLY A 357 71.50 5.84 33.39
CA GLY A 357 72.41 5.19 32.45
C GLY A 357 72.07 3.75 32.10
N LYS A 358 70.75 3.35 32.22
CA LYS A 358 70.29 2.01 31.90
C LYS A 358 69.61 1.85 30.55
N ILE A 359 69.56 2.94 29.75
CA ILE A 359 69.19 3.00 28.34
C ILE A 359 70.07 4.06 27.67
#